data_4a51283e8131c30c8a2b91ed511fc002
#
_entry.id   4a51283e8131c30c8a2b91ed511fc002
#
_cell.length_a   1.000
_cell.length_b   1.000
_cell.length_c   1.000
_cell.angle_alpha   90.00
_cell.angle_beta   90.00
_cell.angle_gamma   90.00
#
_symmetry.space_group_name_H-M   'P 1'
#
loop_
_entity.id
_entity.type
_entity.pdbx_description
1 polymer ?
#
loop_
_entity_poly.entity_id
_entity_poly.type
_entity_poly.pdbx_seq_one_letter_code
_entity_poly.pdbx_strand_id
1 'polypeptide(L)'
;MKREWRKIVGVVAWDEGTARALDEAGVDLISVGDSGAASFDELLVFCAAVRRGTVHAVVSCDLPEPTVDAARRLADAGADLVKVEGVENVCAIAAAGIPVFAQIASSAEAKPMEDVGAALIDFRHSGPEAGSEAVAAVSIPVLGGLGGGPWLDGRMRAVYKLLGGALAAYADDVRAGRPVKGD
;
A
#
# COMPACT_ATOMS: atom_id res chain seq x y z
N MET A 1 -22.04 12.70 5.45
CA MET A 1 -22.45 11.50 4.68
C MET A 1 -21.35 10.48 4.87
N LYS A 2 -21.62 9.32 5.52
CA LYS A 2 -20.64 8.24 5.60
C LYS A 2 -20.41 7.73 4.18
N ARG A 3 -19.13 7.65 3.73
CA ARG A 3 -18.79 7.03 2.46
C ARG A 3 -19.00 5.52 2.60
N GLU A 4 -19.92 4.97 1.84
CA GLU A 4 -20.11 3.53 1.66
C GLU A 4 -19.16 3.03 0.57
N TRP A 5 -17.87 3.10 0.84
CA TRP A 5 -16.89 2.51 -0.06
C TRP A 5 -16.65 1.05 0.35
N ARG A 6 -16.50 0.19 -0.63
CA ARG A 6 -15.93 -1.14 -0.37
C ARG A 6 -14.54 -0.94 0.25
N LYS A 7 -14.27 -1.64 1.37
CA LYS A 7 -12.97 -1.53 2.05
C LYS A 7 -11.85 -1.94 1.12
N ILE A 8 -10.80 -1.12 1.04
CA ILE A 8 -9.63 -1.35 0.23
C ILE A 8 -8.72 -2.37 0.93
N VAL A 9 -8.39 -3.44 0.24
CA VAL A 9 -7.45 -4.45 0.72
C VAL A 9 -6.09 -4.17 0.09
N GLY A 10 -5.12 -3.80 0.93
CA GLY A 10 -3.75 -3.51 0.49
C GLY A 10 -2.76 -4.55 1.03
N VAL A 11 -1.80 -4.96 0.19
CA VAL A 11 -0.74 -5.89 0.58
C VAL A 11 0.61 -5.39 0.06
N VAL A 12 1.65 -5.54 0.90
CA VAL A 12 3.03 -5.24 0.49
C VAL A 12 3.68 -6.49 -0.08
N ALA A 13 4.20 -6.42 -1.30
CA ALA A 13 4.89 -7.49 -2.00
C ALA A 13 6.01 -6.95 -2.90
N TRP A 14 6.93 -7.83 -3.36
CA TRP A 14 8.15 -7.42 -4.06
C TRP A 14 8.45 -8.22 -5.33
N ASP A 15 7.64 -9.20 -5.69
CA ASP A 15 7.90 -10.07 -6.84
C ASP A 15 6.65 -10.34 -7.67
N GLU A 16 6.87 -10.77 -8.91
CA GLU A 16 5.82 -11.00 -9.91
C GLU A 16 4.86 -12.13 -9.51
N GLY A 17 5.38 -13.24 -8.96
CA GLY A 17 4.57 -14.42 -8.62
C GLY A 17 3.61 -14.11 -7.47
N THR A 18 4.13 -13.47 -6.41
CA THR A 18 3.32 -13.01 -5.28
C THR A 18 2.29 -11.97 -5.73
N ALA A 19 2.69 -11.00 -6.56
CA ALA A 19 1.78 -9.97 -7.06
C ALA A 19 0.61 -10.58 -7.87
N ARG A 20 0.89 -11.56 -8.73
CA ARG A 20 -0.13 -12.28 -9.49
C ARG A 20 -1.12 -12.99 -8.58
N ALA A 21 -0.65 -13.73 -7.59
CA ALA A 21 -1.52 -14.43 -6.64
C ALA A 21 -2.40 -13.46 -5.84
N LEU A 22 -1.88 -12.28 -5.47
CA LEU A 22 -2.63 -11.25 -4.77
C LEU A 22 -3.69 -10.60 -5.68
N ASP A 23 -3.34 -10.32 -6.93
CA ASP A 23 -4.26 -9.74 -7.92
C ASP A 23 -5.42 -10.69 -8.24
N GLU A 24 -5.13 -11.97 -8.46
CA GLU A 24 -6.12 -13.04 -8.66
C GLU A 24 -7.02 -13.25 -7.41
N ALA A 25 -6.48 -13.04 -6.22
CA ALA A 25 -7.24 -13.08 -4.97
C ALA A 25 -8.13 -11.84 -4.74
N GLY A 26 -8.06 -10.83 -5.61
CA GLY A 26 -8.88 -9.61 -5.54
C GLY A 26 -8.36 -8.56 -4.55
N VAL A 27 -7.04 -8.53 -4.32
CA VAL A 27 -6.38 -7.42 -3.61
C VAL A 27 -6.49 -6.15 -4.44
N ASP A 28 -6.84 -5.02 -3.82
CA ASP A 28 -7.09 -3.75 -4.51
C ASP A 28 -5.83 -2.91 -4.72
N LEU A 29 -4.85 -3.04 -3.81
CA LEU A 29 -3.62 -2.25 -3.82
C LEU A 29 -2.42 -3.14 -3.45
N ILE A 30 -1.42 -3.20 -4.32
CA ILE A 30 -0.15 -3.87 -4.04
C ILE A 30 0.92 -2.79 -3.89
N SER A 31 1.55 -2.71 -2.71
CA SER A 31 2.56 -1.71 -2.40
C SER A 31 3.95 -2.31 -2.43
N VAL A 32 4.87 -1.66 -3.11
CA VAL A 32 6.31 -1.98 -3.10
C VAL A 32 6.98 -1.07 -2.08
N GLY A 33 7.42 -1.63 -0.97
CA GLY A 33 8.03 -0.88 0.12
C GLY A 33 8.28 -1.77 1.33
N ASP A 34 8.60 -1.20 2.49
CA ASP A 34 8.91 -1.93 3.73
C ASP A 34 10.03 -2.98 3.58
N SER A 35 10.81 -2.93 2.52
CA SER A 35 11.89 -3.89 2.25
C SER A 35 13.10 -3.70 3.18
N GLY A 36 13.12 -2.61 3.94
CA GLY A 36 14.09 -2.32 5.00
C GLY A 36 15.51 -1.99 4.53
N ALA A 37 15.84 -2.15 3.26
CA ALA A 37 17.20 -1.99 2.75
C ALA A 37 17.31 -1.84 1.23
N ALA A 38 16.22 -1.70 0.50
CA ALA A 38 16.32 -1.57 -0.94
C ALA A 38 16.87 -0.20 -1.32
N SER A 39 17.86 -0.18 -2.19
CA SER A 39 18.27 1.02 -2.90
C SER A 39 17.13 1.47 -3.84
N PHE A 40 17.18 2.71 -4.31
CA PHE A 40 16.19 3.20 -5.26
C PHE A 40 16.14 2.35 -6.55
N ASP A 41 17.29 1.87 -7.03
CA ASP A 41 17.35 1.02 -8.21
C ASP A 41 16.73 -0.37 -7.96
N GLU A 42 16.87 -0.93 -6.77
CA GLU A 42 16.17 -2.16 -6.40
C GLU A 42 14.66 -1.95 -6.32
N LEU A 43 14.19 -0.80 -5.81
CA LEU A 43 12.77 -0.47 -5.80
C LEU A 43 12.19 -0.39 -7.22
N LEU A 44 12.92 0.16 -8.19
CA LEU A 44 12.52 0.16 -9.60
C LEU A 44 12.37 -1.27 -10.15
N VAL A 45 13.29 -2.16 -9.81
CA VAL A 45 13.22 -3.58 -10.21
C VAL A 45 12.01 -4.27 -9.58
N PHE A 46 11.78 -4.07 -8.29
CA PHE A 46 10.63 -4.64 -7.58
C PHE A 46 9.30 -4.07 -8.11
N CYS A 47 9.24 -2.76 -8.36
CA CYS A 47 8.07 -2.12 -8.94
C CYS A 47 7.70 -2.74 -10.30
N ALA A 48 8.69 -2.87 -11.19
CA ALA A 48 8.51 -3.49 -12.50
C ALA A 48 8.09 -4.98 -12.40
N ALA A 49 8.64 -5.71 -11.42
CA ALA A 49 8.27 -7.10 -11.19
C ALA A 49 6.82 -7.23 -10.71
N VAL A 50 6.41 -6.43 -9.72
CA VAL A 50 5.03 -6.38 -9.21
C VAL A 50 4.06 -5.98 -10.33
N ARG A 51 4.40 -4.97 -11.12
CA ARG A 51 3.56 -4.53 -12.25
C ARG A 51 3.31 -5.64 -13.28
N ARG A 52 4.32 -6.47 -13.58
CA ARG A 52 4.12 -7.61 -14.51
C ARG A 52 3.16 -8.67 -13.98
N GLY A 53 3.09 -8.84 -12.66
CA GLY A 53 2.16 -9.76 -12.01
C GLY A 53 0.74 -9.21 -11.82
N THR A 54 0.50 -7.92 -12.09
CA THR A 54 -0.73 -7.22 -11.71
C THR A 54 -1.51 -6.79 -12.95
N VAL A 55 -2.81 -7.10 -12.97
CA VAL A 55 -3.74 -6.70 -14.05
C VAL A 55 -4.80 -5.73 -13.53
N HIS A 56 -5.31 -5.95 -12.32
CA HIS A 56 -6.45 -5.23 -11.74
C HIS A 56 -6.08 -4.33 -10.57
N ALA A 57 -5.17 -4.79 -9.70
CA ALA A 57 -4.77 -4.03 -8.52
C ALA A 57 -3.95 -2.79 -8.89
N VAL A 58 -4.13 -1.73 -8.11
CA VAL A 58 -3.29 -0.54 -8.17
C VAL A 58 -1.91 -0.86 -7.60
N VAL A 59 -0.85 -0.43 -8.26
CA VAL A 59 0.53 -0.59 -7.77
C VAL A 59 1.02 0.72 -7.17
N SER A 60 1.44 0.69 -5.90
CA SER A 60 2.15 1.82 -5.29
C SER A 60 3.60 1.46 -5.00
N CYS A 61 4.49 2.43 -5.02
CA CYS A 61 5.89 2.23 -4.66
C CYS A 61 6.37 3.32 -3.71
N ASP A 62 7.12 2.92 -2.66
CA ASP A 62 7.75 3.86 -1.73
C ASP A 62 8.78 4.71 -2.47
N LEU A 63 8.83 6.01 -2.16
CA LEU A 63 9.73 6.98 -2.75
C LEU A 63 10.69 7.50 -1.67
N PRO A 64 11.87 6.87 -1.48
CA PRO A 64 12.80 7.24 -0.42
C PRO A 64 13.49 8.59 -0.67
N GLU A 65 13.65 8.96 -1.94
CA GLU A 65 14.19 10.26 -2.37
C GLU A 65 13.06 11.08 -3.00
N PRO A 66 12.40 11.99 -2.26
CA PRO A 66 11.15 12.62 -2.68
C PRO A 66 11.38 13.72 -3.75
N THR A 67 11.88 13.32 -4.91
CA THR A 67 12.05 14.21 -6.08
C THR A 67 11.04 13.85 -7.17
N VAL A 68 10.66 14.85 -7.97
CA VAL A 68 9.77 14.64 -9.13
C VAL A 68 10.41 13.69 -10.16
N ASP A 69 11.73 13.76 -10.33
CA ASP A 69 12.45 12.88 -11.26
C ASP A 69 12.39 11.41 -10.81
N ALA A 70 12.68 11.15 -9.54
CA ALA A 70 12.56 9.81 -8.97
C ALA A 70 11.11 9.29 -9.02
N ALA A 71 10.12 10.15 -8.77
CA ALA A 71 8.71 9.79 -8.90
C ALA A 71 8.33 9.39 -10.34
N ARG A 72 8.84 10.10 -11.35
CA ARG A 72 8.65 9.74 -12.76
C ARG A 72 9.26 8.39 -13.10
N ARG A 73 10.49 8.13 -12.64
CA ARG A 73 11.15 6.83 -12.84
C ARG A 73 10.34 5.67 -12.25
N LEU A 74 9.70 5.85 -11.08
CA LEU A 74 8.80 4.84 -10.51
C LEU A 74 7.52 4.67 -11.34
N ALA A 75 6.93 5.77 -11.83
CA ALA A 75 5.77 5.70 -12.71
C ALA A 75 6.11 4.97 -14.03
N ASP A 76 7.27 5.25 -14.62
CA ASP A 76 7.77 4.54 -15.81
C ASP A 76 8.05 3.06 -15.54
N ALA A 77 8.43 2.70 -14.31
CA ALA A 77 8.58 1.31 -13.87
C ALA A 77 7.24 0.62 -13.58
N GLY A 78 6.11 1.33 -13.64
CA GLY A 78 4.76 0.79 -13.53
C GLY A 78 4.03 1.10 -12.23
N ALA A 79 4.51 2.03 -11.41
CA ALA A 79 3.76 2.51 -10.26
C ALA A 79 2.59 3.41 -10.72
N ASP A 80 1.38 3.12 -10.25
CA ASP A 80 0.20 3.98 -10.41
C ASP A 80 0.18 5.10 -9.36
N LEU A 81 0.81 4.86 -8.21
CA LEU A 81 0.94 5.79 -7.08
C LEU A 81 2.37 5.76 -6.56
N VAL A 82 2.92 6.92 -6.20
CA VAL A 82 4.16 6.98 -5.41
C VAL A 82 3.85 7.30 -3.96
N LYS A 83 4.50 6.59 -3.02
CA LYS A 83 4.27 6.80 -1.60
C LYS A 83 5.38 7.66 -1.00
N VAL A 84 4.99 8.75 -0.34
CA VAL A 84 5.90 9.76 0.17
C VAL A 84 5.34 10.46 1.41
N GLU A 85 6.24 11.00 2.24
CA GLU A 85 5.94 11.81 3.42
C GLU A 85 6.18 13.30 3.16
N GLY A 86 5.53 14.15 3.93
CA GLY A 86 5.73 15.59 3.95
C GLY A 86 4.92 16.36 2.92
N VAL A 87 4.25 17.41 3.39
CA VAL A 87 3.32 18.24 2.60
C VAL A 87 3.99 18.83 1.36
N GLU A 88 5.22 19.33 1.49
CA GLU A 88 5.97 19.94 0.38
C GLU A 88 6.29 18.92 -0.72
N ASN A 89 6.66 17.71 -0.34
CA ASN A 89 6.97 16.63 -1.28
C ASN A 89 5.70 16.18 -2.02
N VAL A 90 4.59 16.00 -1.28
CA VAL A 90 3.29 15.65 -1.86
C VAL A 90 2.86 16.73 -2.85
N CYS A 91 2.96 18.02 -2.47
CA CYS A 91 2.62 19.14 -3.33
C CYS A 91 3.43 19.14 -4.64
N ALA A 92 4.75 18.98 -4.55
CA ALA A 92 5.63 19.01 -5.71
C ALA A 92 5.36 17.86 -6.70
N ILE A 93 5.14 16.65 -6.17
CA ILE A 93 4.91 15.45 -6.97
C ILE A 93 3.50 15.47 -7.59
N ALA A 94 2.48 15.84 -6.81
CA ALA A 94 1.12 15.96 -7.30
C ALA A 94 0.99 17.06 -8.37
N ALA A 95 1.66 18.20 -8.21
CA ALA A 95 1.72 19.27 -9.21
C ALA A 95 2.39 18.83 -10.52
N ALA A 96 3.27 17.82 -10.48
CA ALA A 96 3.85 17.19 -11.68
C ALA A 96 2.91 16.19 -12.36
N GLY A 97 1.69 16.00 -11.86
CA GLY A 97 0.68 15.08 -12.41
C GLY A 97 0.85 13.62 -12.01
N ILE A 98 1.67 13.34 -11.00
CA ILE A 98 1.90 11.98 -10.50
C ILE A 98 1.01 11.74 -9.29
N PRO A 99 0.15 10.70 -9.28
CA PRO A 99 -0.71 10.41 -8.14
C PRO A 99 0.09 10.02 -6.90
N VAL A 100 -0.30 10.57 -5.74
CA VAL A 100 0.46 10.41 -4.49
C VAL A 100 -0.35 9.64 -3.44
N PHE A 101 0.30 8.64 -2.85
CA PHE A 101 -0.11 7.95 -1.64
C PHE A 101 0.64 8.58 -0.46
N ALA A 102 0.03 9.56 0.21
CA ALA A 102 0.68 10.31 1.27
C ALA A 102 0.75 9.51 2.57
N GLN A 103 1.94 9.34 3.13
CA GLN A 103 2.12 8.73 4.45
C GLN A 103 2.07 9.81 5.53
N ILE A 104 1.31 9.55 6.60
CA ILE A 104 1.15 10.46 7.75
C ILE A 104 1.48 9.77 9.07
N ALA A 105 1.94 10.57 10.05
CA ALA A 105 2.23 10.13 11.40
C ALA A 105 1.13 10.57 12.41
N SER A 106 0.33 11.58 12.07
CA SER A 106 -0.77 12.08 12.92
C SER A 106 -2.03 12.38 12.10
N SER A 107 -3.21 12.33 12.75
CA SER A 107 -4.49 12.69 12.13
C SER A 107 -4.53 14.14 11.63
N ALA A 108 -3.79 15.04 12.28
CA ALA A 108 -3.71 16.46 11.91
C ALA A 108 -3.06 16.70 10.53
N GLU A 109 -2.25 15.74 10.03
CA GLU A 109 -1.62 15.85 8.72
C GLU A 109 -2.57 15.47 7.57
N ALA A 110 -3.65 14.74 7.85
CA ALA A 110 -4.53 14.20 6.80
C ALA A 110 -5.09 15.30 5.88
N LYS A 111 -5.67 16.34 6.45
CA LYS A 111 -6.26 17.44 5.66
C LYS A 111 -5.22 18.25 4.87
N PRO A 112 -4.08 18.66 5.44
CA PRO A 112 -2.99 19.27 4.66
C PRO A 112 -2.53 18.42 3.46
N MET A 113 -2.42 17.08 3.61
CA MET A 113 -2.04 16.20 2.49
C MET A 113 -3.08 16.17 1.38
N GLU A 114 -4.37 16.10 1.72
CA GLU A 114 -5.45 16.20 0.72
C GLU A 114 -5.43 17.55 0.00
N ASP A 115 -5.24 18.64 0.72
CA ASP A 115 -5.28 20.00 0.16
C ASP A 115 -4.16 20.27 -0.86
N VAL A 116 -3.02 19.57 -0.73
CA VAL A 116 -1.91 19.65 -1.70
C VAL A 116 -1.95 18.58 -2.77
N GLY A 117 -3.00 17.75 -2.83
CA GLY A 117 -3.25 16.85 -3.95
C GLY A 117 -2.93 15.38 -3.72
N ALA A 118 -2.81 14.93 -2.46
CA ALA A 118 -2.76 13.50 -2.19
C ALA A 118 -4.03 12.80 -2.72
N ALA A 119 -3.87 11.63 -3.33
CA ALA A 119 -4.97 10.79 -3.83
C ALA A 119 -5.40 9.74 -2.79
N LEU A 120 -4.51 9.35 -1.89
CA LEU A 120 -4.68 8.30 -0.90
C LEU A 120 -3.81 8.60 0.32
N ILE A 121 -4.24 8.19 1.52
CA ILE A 121 -3.48 8.37 2.76
C ILE A 121 -3.12 7.01 3.38
N ASP A 122 -1.83 6.81 3.74
CA ASP A 122 -1.33 5.73 4.60
C ASP A 122 -1.14 6.24 6.03
N PHE A 123 -2.01 5.79 6.94
CA PHE A 123 -1.90 6.07 8.37
C PHE A 123 -1.63 4.78 9.15
N ARG A 124 -0.49 4.17 8.88
CA ARG A 124 -0.13 2.79 9.25
C ARG A 124 -0.12 2.54 10.75
N HIS A 125 0.32 3.49 11.54
CA HIS A 125 0.47 3.38 12.99
C HIS A 125 -0.63 4.08 13.79
N SER A 126 -1.77 4.36 13.17
CA SER A 126 -2.91 4.98 13.85
C SER A 126 -3.50 4.05 14.90
N GLY A 127 -3.87 4.63 16.05
CA GLY A 127 -4.87 4.03 16.95
C GLY A 127 -6.30 4.27 16.41
N PRO A 128 -7.32 3.67 17.04
CA PRO A 128 -8.70 3.78 16.54
C PRO A 128 -9.24 5.22 16.56
N GLU A 129 -8.89 6.02 17.56
CA GLU A 129 -9.32 7.42 17.68
C GLU A 129 -8.71 8.28 16.57
N ALA A 130 -7.38 8.26 16.43
CA ALA A 130 -6.68 9.03 15.40
C ALA A 130 -7.07 8.58 13.98
N GLY A 131 -7.30 7.27 13.76
CA GLY A 131 -7.81 6.76 12.49
C GLY A 131 -9.20 7.31 12.16
N SER A 132 -10.10 7.40 13.15
CA SER A 132 -11.43 8.00 13.00
C SER A 132 -11.37 9.50 12.67
N GLU A 133 -10.48 10.23 13.35
CA GLU A 133 -10.25 11.66 13.10
C GLU A 133 -9.74 11.91 11.68
N ALA A 134 -8.74 11.17 11.25
CA ALA A 134 -8.18 11.30 9.90
C ALA A 134 -9.25 11.05 8.82
N VAL A 135 -10.03 9.98 8.95
CA VAL A 135 -11.14 9.67 8.02
C VAL A 135 -12.22 10.75 8.01
N ALA A 136 -12.51 11.36 9.17
CA ALA A 136 -13.49 12.43 9.25
C ALA A 136 -12.99 13.75 8.62
N ALA A 137 -11.68 13.98 8.62
CA ALA A 137 -11.07 15.23 8.17
C ALA A 137 -10.94 15.34 6.65
N VAL A 138 -10.93 14.22 5.91
CA VAL A 138 -10.63 14.21 4.47
C VAL A 138 -11.72 13.59 3.62
N SER A 139 -11.63 13.84 2.31
CA SER A 139 -12.51 13.27 1.29
C SER A 139 -11.89 12.08 0.55
N ILE A 140 -10.60 11.93 0.56
CA ILE A 140 -9.85 10.81 -0.03
C ILE A 140 -9.78 9.60 0.92
N PRO A 141 -9.55 8.37 0.42
CA PRO A 141 -9.47 7.20 1.29
C PRO A 141 -8.27 7.25 2.24
N VAL A 142 -8.49 6.74 3.46
CA VAL A 142 -7.44 6.56 4.47
C VAL A 142 -7.26 5.08 4.76
N LEU A 143 -6.07 4.57 4.46
CA LEU A 143 -5.67 3.21 4.77
C LEU A 143 -4.80 3.19 6.03
N GLY A 144 -4.76 2.06 6.70
CA GLY A 144 -3.87 1.91 7.85
C GLY A 144 -3.64 0.47 8.24
N GLY A 145 -2.89 0.29 9.33
CA GLY A 145 -2.64 -1.01 9.93
C GLY A 145 -3.83 -1.56 10.72
N LEU A 146 -3.64 -2.70 11.37
CA LEU A 146 -4.71 -3.39 12.12
C LEU A 146 -5.22 -2.59 13.33
N GLY A 147 -4.39 -1.69 13.89
CA GLY A 147 -4.73 -0.89 15.07
C GLY A 147 -5.69 0.27 14.81
N GLY A 148 -5.87 0.70 13.56
CA GLY A 148 -6.61 1.94 13.22
C GLY A 148 -8.14 1.87 13.32
N GLY A 149 -8.70 0.80 13.88
CA GLY A 149 -10.14 0.64 14.07
C GLY A 149 -10.93 0.35 12.78
N PRO A 150 -12.25 0.15 12.86
CA PRO A 150 -13.10 -0.19 11.71
C PRO A 150 -13.42 1.00 10.80
N TRP A 151 -13.05 2.20 11.20
CA TRP A 151 -13.34 3.47 10.51
C TRP A 151 -12.55 3.64 9.22
N LEU A 152 -11.31 3.12 9.19
CA LEU A 152 -10.43 3.23 8.03
C LEU A 152 -11.11 2.69 6.76
N ASP A 153 -10.83 3.34 5.64
CA ASP A 153 -11.36 2.95 4.32
C ASP A 153 -10.68 1.69 3.77
N GLY A 154 -9.54 1.32 4.33
CA GLY A 154 -8.83 0.07 3.97
C GLY A 154 -7.73 -0.32 4.94
N ARG A 155 -7.09 -1.45 4.65
CA ARG A 155 -6.02 -2.04 5.46
C ARG A 155 -4.82 -2.39 4.60
N MET A 156 -3.63 -2.11 5.16
CA MET A 156 -2.35 -2.50 4.58
C MET A 156 -1.66 -3.56 5.46
N ARG A 157 -1.09 -4.60 4.83
CA ARG A 157 -0.31 -5.61 5.53
C ARG A 157 0.79 -6.19 4.63
N ALA A 158 1.94 -6.50 5.20
CA ALA A 158 3.00 -7.20 4.48
C ALA A 158 2.61 -8.66 4.21
N VAL A 159 2.87 -9.16 3.01
CA VAL A 159 2.51 -10.51 2.56
C VAL A 159 3.04 -11.60 3.49
N TYR A 160 4.28 -11.49 3.96
CA TYR A 160 4.87 -12.49 4.86
C TYR A 160 4.10 -12.65 6.19
N LYS A 161 3.42 -11.59 6.65
CA LYS A 161 2.55 -11.64 7.84
C LYS A 161 1.23 -12.35 7.59
N LEU A 162 0.81 -12.45 6.34
CA LEU A 162 -0.39 -13.20 5.92
C LEU A 162 -0.05 -14.68 5.71
N LEU A 163 1.12 -14.97 5.14
CA LEU A 163 1.56 -16.31 4.82
C LEU A 163 1.85 -17.19 6.05
N GLY A 164 2.27 -16.59 7.17
CA GLY A 164 2.71 -17.34 8.35
C GLY A 164 1.68 -18.37 8.84
N GLY A 165 0.43 -18.00 8.93
CA GLY A 165 -0.66 -18.91 9.33
C GLY A 165 -0.95 -20.00 8.30
N ALA A 166 -0.97 -19.63 7.02
CA ALA A 166 -1.19 -20.59 5.93
C ALA A 166 -0.05 -21.62 5.83
N LEU A 167 1.19 -21.16 5.96
CA LEU A 167 2.36 -22.05 5.95
C LEU A 167 2.39 -22.99 7.16
N ALA A 168 1.99 -22.53 8.35
CA ALA A 168 1.89 -23.40 9.53
C ALA A 168 0.83 -24.48 9.32
N ALA A 169 -0.35 -24.12 8.84
CA ALA A 169 -1.41 -25.08 8.53
C ALA A 169 -0.97 -26.11 7.48
N TYR A 170 -0.33 -25.65 6.38
CA TYR A 170 0.24 -26.53 5.36
C TYR A 170 1.25 -27.51 5.95
N ALA A 171 2.20 -27.02 6.76
CA ALA A 171 3.21 -27.85 7.38
C ALA A 171 2.61 -28.92 8.31
N ASP A 172 1.57 -28.57 9.07
CA ASP A 172 0.86 -29.49 9.95
C ASP A 172 0.07 -30.55 9.15
N ASP A 173 -0.55 -30.15 8.03
CA ASP A 173 -1.24 -31.10 7.14
C ASP A 173 -0.27 -32.11 6.53
N VAL A 174 0.87 -31.65 6.02
CA VAL A 174 1.92 -32.52 5.45
C VAL A 174 2.45 -33.48 6.52
N ARG A 175 2.79 -32.99 7.72
CA ARG A 175 3.31 -33.82 8.81
C ARG A 175 2.30 -34.86 9.30
N ALA A 176 1.03 -34.52 9.28
CA ALA A 176 -0.06 -35.41 9.68
C ALA A 176 -0.56 -36.34 8.55
N GLY A 177 0.03 -36.27 7.36
CA GLY A 177 -0.40 -37.04 6.19
C GLY A 177 -1.81 -36.71 5.72
N ARG A 178 -2.32 -35.51 6.02
CA ARG A 178 -3.62 -35.07 5.55
C ARG A 178 -3.55 -34.64 4.09
N PRO A 179 -4.65 -34.79 3.32
CA PRO A 179 -4.70 -34.29 1.96
C PRO A 179 -4.49 -32.77 1.94
N VAL A 180 -3.47 -32.31 1.21
CA VAL A 180 -3.26 -30.91 0.91
C VAL A 180 -3.95 -30.63 -0.41
N LYS A 181 -4.80 -29.61 -0.47
CA LYS A 181 -5.36 -29.13 -1.74
C LYS A 181 -4.20 -28.57 -2.56
N GLY A 182 -3.89 -29.25 -3.65
CA GLY A 182 -3.04 -28.74 -4.72
C GLY A 182 -3.90 -28.25 -5.89
N ASP A 183 -3.29 -27.49 -6.76
CA ASP A 183 -3.87 -27.10 -8.05
C ASP A 183 -4.04 -28.30 -8.97
#